data_1f666621d22dee896e200564282f76e1
#
_entry.id   1f666621d22dee896e200564282f76e1
#
_cell.length_a   1.000
_cell.length_b   1.000
_cell.length_c   1.000
_cell.angle_alpha   90.00
_cell.angle_beta   90.00
_cell.angle_gamma   90.00
#
_symmetry.space_group_name_H-M   'P 1'
#
loop_
_entity.id
_entity.type
_entity.pdbx_description
1 polymer ?
#
loop_
_entity_poly.entity_id
_entity_poly.type
_entity_poly.pdbx_seq_one_letter_code
_entity_poly.pdbx_strand_id
1 'polypeptide(L)'
;MTTATPRSFPASSTPTRTSSLRDGTLGDDIAKEDDDILLLQAAKNARTLLHSGVTTLRENGAKGKVAFSLREGIRRRLAPGPRMVICGRPIAITGGHMGYFGSEADGEAAVRAEVRKLLKEGADYIKIVASGGSTRTSDPNRASYTVAELAAMTDEARRHGRLTAAHCTSAQSVQNCLDADVDMIIHCIFNEPDGTYRYRPDLVDRLAKAKAWVNPTLYVQRAGIERRREACERQGLLTPALVTELDAARRALDVKVDAVRRMSEAGVRMTAGSDSPWGWYAPGEFVHEIHMLAEAGLTYADAIVAGTAGAAESIGVGAGAGRLAPGRLADALIVRGDPTKEITALWSVLDVYQAGRRVERGVS
;
A
#
# COMPACT_ATOMS: atom_id res chain seq x y z
N MET A 1 -12.91 -12.40 -27.57
CA MET A 1 -12.66 -10.97 -27.90
C MET A 1 -11.65 -10.45 -26.89
N THR A 2 -10.57 -9.84 -27.37
CA THR A 2 -9.54 -9.27 -26.51
C THR A 2 -9.94 -7.82 -26.24
N THR A 3 -10.37 -7.51 -25.02
CA THR A 3 -10.67 -6.12 -24.66
C THR A 3 -9.40 -5.45 -24.17
N ALA A 4 -8.94 -4.41 -24.88
CA ALA A 4 -7.90 -3.53 -24.38
C ALA A 4 -8.53 -2.63 -23.30
N THR A 5 -8.11 -2.77 -22.08
CA THR A 5 -8.52 -1.87 -21.00
C THR A 5 -7.31 -1.05 -20.58
N PRO A 6 -7.38 0.29 -20.69
CA PRO A 6 -6.30 1.18 -20.28
C PRO A 6 -6.14 1.17 -18.78
N ARG A 7 -4.91 1.01 -18.27
CA ARG A 7 -4.68 0.97 -16.83
C ARG A 7 -3.30 1.45 -16.44
N SER A 8 -3.24 2.40 -15.53
CA SER A 8 -2.16 2.59 -14.60
C SER A 8 -2.64 2.08 -13.24
N PHE A 9 -1.85 1.23 -12.61
CA PHE A 9 -2.14 0.73 -11.28
C PHE A 9 -1.13 1.36 -10.31
N PRO A 10 -1.53 2.27 -9.42
CA PRO A 10 -0.70 2.54 -8.27
C PRO A 10 -0.83 1.35 -7.32
N ALA A 11 0.26 0.65 -7.11
CA ALA A 11 0.38 -0.28 -6.03
C ALA A 11 1.27 0.35 -4.96
N SER A 12 0.88 0.28 -3.70
CA SER A 12 1.80 0.55 -2.61
C SER A 12 2.66 -0.70 -2.41
N SER A 13 3.96 -0.60 -2.61
CA SER A 13 4.89 -1.67 -2.26
C SER A 13 6.10 -1.08 -1.57
N THR A 14 6.55 -1.75 -0.53
CA THR A 14 7.90 -1.57 -0.01
C THR A 14 8.84 -2.46 -0.81
N PRO A 15 9.92 -1.94 -1.39
CA PRO A 15 10.81 -2.71 -2.24
C PRO A 15 11.68 -3.74 -1.50
N THR A 16 11.41 -4.07 -0.27
CA THR A 16 12.38 -4.66 0.64
C THR A 16 12.02 -6.02 1.20
N ARG A 17 11.63 -7.02 0.39
CA ARG A 17 11.66 -8.38 0.91
C ARG A 17 11.93 -9.43 -0.14
N THR A 18 12.90 -10.30 0.18
CA THR A 18 13.01 -11.63 -0.40
C THR A 18 11.79 -12.45 0.00
N SER A 19 11.14 -13.07 -0.97
CA SER A 19 10.20 -14.16 -0.74
C SER A 19 10.95 -15.40 -0.23
N SER A 20 11.61 -15.30 0.91
CA SER A 20 12.04 -16.48 1.64
C SER A 20 10.88 -16.87 2.54
N LEU A 21 10.26 -17.97 2.22
CA LEU A 21 9.21 -18.70 2.94
C LEU A 21 9.61 -19.14 4.37
N ARG A 22 10.40 -18.35 5.11
CA ARG A 22 10.73 -18.64 6.48
C ARG A 22 9.92 -17.75 7.39
N ASP A 23 9.12 -18.41 8.20
CA ASP A 23 8.36 -17.87 9.32
C ASP A 23 9.08 -16.75 10.06
N GLY A 24 8.34 -15.68 10.35
CA GLY A 24 8.69 -14.75 11.40
C GLY A 24 9.74 -13.70 11.07
N THR A 25 10.13 -13.49 9.79
CA THR A 25 10.99 -12.34 9.46
C THR A 25 10.20 -11.05 9.68
N LEU A 26 10.49 -10.37 10.75
CA LEU A 26 9.91 -9.08 11.11
C LEU A 26 10.58 -7.99 10.30
N GLY A 27 9.91 -6.84 10.17
CA GLY A 27 10.47 -5.67 9.51
C GLY A 27 11.84 -5.24 10.07
N ASP A 28 12.09 -5.50 11.36
CA ASP A 28 13.37 -5.25 12.05
C ASP A 28 14.56 -5.98 11.38
N ASP A 29 14.34 -7.10 10.70
CA ASP A 29 15.42 -7.80 9.99
C ASP A 29 15.86 -7.05 8.72
N ILE A 30 14.99 -6.23 8.14
CA ILE A 30 15.33 -5.33 7.01
C ILE A 30 16.38 -4.31 7.44
N ALA A 31 16.34 -3.87 8.70
CA ALA A 31 17.32 -2.92 9.23
C ALA A 31 18.76 -3.44 9.15
N LYS A 32 18.95 -4.76 9.16
CA LYS A 32 20.25 -5.42 9.16
C LYS A 32 20.80 -5.70 7.77
N GLU A 33 19.94 -5.63 6.74
CA GLU A 33 20.34 -5.92 5.36
C GLU A 33 21.06 -4.72 4.74
N ASP A 34 22.03 -4.97 3.87
CA ASP A 34 22.75 -3.94 3.14
C ASP A 34 21.85 -3.22 2.14
N ASP A 35 21.99 -1.89 2.04
CA ASP A 35 21.17 -1.06 1.15
C ASP A 35 21.35 -1.46 -0.34
N ASP A 36 22.53 -1.94 -0.73
CA ASP A 36 22.81 -2.40 -2.10
C ASP A 36 22.03 -3.70 -2.42
N ILE A 37 21.96 -4.62 -1.47
CA ILE A 37 21.16 -5.86 -1.60
C ILE A 37 19.67 -5.50 -1.66
N LEU A 38 19.22 -4.59 -0.79
CA LEU A 38 17.85 -4.09 -0.80
C LEU A 38 17.51 -3.41 -2.14
N LEU A 39 18.44 -2.65 -2.74
CA LEU A 39 18.25 -2.02 -4.05
C LEU A 39 18.10 -3.06 -5.17
N LEU A 40 18.92 -4.10 -5.20
CA LEU A 40 18.82 -5.19 -6.18
C LEU A 40 17.49 -5.95 -6.03
N GLN A 41 17.08 -6.22 -4.81
CA GLN A 41 15.77 -6.83 -4.52
C GLN A 41 14.61 -5.93 -4.97
N ALA A 42 14.72 -4.63 -4.70
CA ALA A 42 13.73 -3.64 -5.12
C ALA A 42 13.61 -3.55 -6.64
N ALA A 43 14.73 -3.61 -7.37
CA ALA A 43 14.74 -3.64 -8.83
C ALA A 43 14.08 -4.92 -9.40
N LYS A 44 14.34 -6.08 -8.79
CA LYS A 44 13.63 -7.34 -9.12
C LYS A 44 12.13 -7.20 -8.92
N ASN A 45 11.71 -6.68 -7.77
CA ASN A 45 10.29 -6.49 -7.44
C ASN A 45 9.61 -5.49 -8.39
N ALA A 46 10.28 -4.38 -8.72
CA ALA A 46 9.78 -3.38 -9.66
C ALA A 46 9.54 -3.97 -11.05
N ARG A 47 10.45 -4.82 -11.55
CA ARG A 47 10.26 -5.55 -12.81
C ARG A 47 9.04 -6.46 -12.74
N THR A 48 8.90 -7.23 -11.68
CA THR A 48 7.75 -8.13 -11.48
C THR A 48 6.42 -7.38 -11.47
N LEU A 49 6.37 -6.23 -10.76
CA LEU A 49 5.20 -5.36 -10.74
C LEU A 49 4.85 -4.82 -12.13
N LEU A 50 5.84 -4.34 -12.88
CA LEU A 50 5.61 -3.87 -14.26
C LEU A 50 5.09 -4.99 -15.16
N HIS A 51 5.66 -6.18 -15.07
CA HIS A 51 5.25 -7.34 -15.86
C HIS A 51 3.84 -7.83 -15.51
N SER A 52 3.36 -7.60 -14.29
CA SER A 52 1.98 -7.92 -13.87
C SER A 52 0.94 -6.85 -14.28
N GLY A 53 1.38 -5.72 -14.86
CA GLY A 53 0.51 -4.65 -15.32
C GLY A 53 0.49 -3.39 -14.45
N VAL A 54 1.32 -3.32 -13.41
CA VAL A 54 1.48 -2.11 -12.59
C VAL A 54 2.41 -1.14 -13.32
N THR A 55 1.86 -0.13 -13.97
CA THR A 55 2.64 0.84 -14.78
C THR A 55 3.06 2.08 -13.99
N THR A 56 2.36 2.36 -12.88
CA THR A 56 2.69 3.42 -11.92
C THR A 56 2.55 2.88 -10.51
N LEU A 57 3.53 3.14 -9.66
CA LEU A 57 3.63 2.64 -8.29
C LEU A 57 3.77 3.80 -7.32
N ARG A 58 2.99 3.79 -6.22
CA ARG A 58 3.31 4.55 -5.01
C ARG A 58 4.07 3.63 -4.05
N GLU A 59 5.28 4.04 -3.71
CA GLU A 59 6.13 3.39 -2.74
C GLU A 59 5.85 3.98 -1.34
N ASN A 60 5.66 3.15 -0.31
CA ASN A 60 5.26 3.56 1.04
C ASN A 60 6.38 3.43 2.08
N GLY A 61 7.60 3.28 1.67
CA GLY A 61 8.76 3.29 2.54
C GLY A 61 9.84 2.29 2.17
N ALA A 62 11.07 2.76 2.18
CA ALA A 62 12.27 1.97 2.00
C ALA A 62 13.39 2.48 2.92
N LYS A 63 14.33 1.59 3.26
CA LYS A 63 15.49 1.95 4.08
C LYS A 63 16.40 2.93 3.34
N GLY A 64 16.89 3.93 4.05
CA GLY A 64 17.93 4.83 3.57
C GLY A 64 17.59 5.53 2.24
N LYS A 65 18.37 5.27 1.22
CA LYS A 65 18.24 5.86 -0.12
C LYS A 65 17.66 4.89 -1.16
N VAL A 66 17.29 3.68 -0.81
CA VAL A 66 16.90 2.62 -1.75
C VAL A 66 15.79 3.06 -2.72
N ALA A 67 14.72 3.67 -2.23
CA ALA A 67 13.62 4.12 -3.10
C ALA A 67 14.05 5.22 -4.09
N PHE A 68 14.89 6.16 -3.62
CA PHE A 68 15.42 7.25 -4.47
C PHE A 68 16.33 6.70 -5.58
N SER A 69 17.24 5.77 -5.23
CA SER A 69 18.15 5.12 -6.17
C SER A 69 17.40 4.27 -7.19
N LEU A 70 16.39 3.50 -6.74
CA LEU A 70 15.57 2.69 -7.64
C LEU A 70 14.80 3.56 -8.64
N ARG A 71 14.10 4.61 -8.17
CA ARG A 71 13.38 5.54 -9.05
C ARG A 71 14.30 6.15 -10.11
N GLU A 72 15.48 6.60 -9.69
CA GLU A 72 16.45 7.16 -10.61
C GLU A 72 17.00 6.11 -11.59
N GLY A 73 17.25 4.89 -11.14
CA GLY A 73 17.66 3.76 -11.99
C GLY A 73 16.61 3.43 -13.06
N ILE A 74 15.32 3.39 -12.69
CA ILE A 74 14.22 3.18 -13.63
C ILE A 74 14.13 4.37 -14.62
N ARG A 75 14.22 5.62 -14.14
CA ARG A 75 14.20 6.82 -14.98
C ARG A 75 15.31 6.82 -16.02
N ARG A 76 16.50 6.37 -15.64
CA ARG A 76 17.67 6.20 -16.54
C ARG A 76 17.63 4.93 -17.38
N ARG A 77 16.60 4.09 -17.25
CA ARG A 77 16.48 2.78 -17.93
C ARG A 77 17.60 1.79 -17.58
N LEU A 78 18.16 1.88 -16.38
CA LEU A 78 19.14 0.91 -15.85
C LEU A 78 18.42 -0.35 -15.33
N ALA A 79 17.15 -0.21 -14.94
CA ALA A 79 16.29 -1.32 -14.55
C ALA A 79 14.87 -1.09 -15.09
N PRO A 80 14.16 -2.15 -15.53
CA PRO A 80 12.74 -2.05 -15.86
C PRO A 80 11.90 -1.89 -14.59
N GLY A 81 10.86 -1.08 -14.68
CA GLY A 81 9.93 -0.88 -13.55
C GLY A 81 8.82 0.12 -13.86
N PRO A 82 7.82 0.23 -12.97
CA PRO A 82 6.77 1.22 -13.08
C PRO A 82 7.32 2.64 -12.84
N ARG A 83 6.58 3.66 -13.26
CA ARG A 83 6.82 5.02 -12.77
C ARG A 83 6.59 5.04 -11.27
N MET A 84 7.50 5.65 -10.52
CA MET A 84 7.45 5.64 -9.06
C MET A 84 7.09 7.01 -8.49
N VAL A 85 6.11 7.02 -7.59
CA VAL A 85 5.79 8.11 -6.66
C VAL A 85 6.29 7.67 -5.29
N ILE A 86 7.30 8.30 -4.74
CA ILE A 86 8.03 7.80 -3.57
C ILE A 86 7.92 8.73 -2.36
N CYS A 87 7.83 8.15 -1.17
CA CYS A 87 8.04 8.86 0.09
C CYS A 87 9.50 8.78 0.57
N GLY A 88 10.24 7.80 0.07
CA GLY A 88 11.58 7.49 0.54
C GLY A 88 11.54 6.73 1.87
N ARG A 89 11.55 7.45 2.98
CA ARG A 89 11.43 6.88 4.33
C ARG A 89 10.16 7.38 5.00
N PRO A 90 9.33 6.50 5.60
CA PRO A 90 8.19 6.93 6.38
C PRO A 90 8.66 7.60 7.67
N ILE A 91 7.96 8.67 8.08
CA ILE A 91 8.25 9.35 9.35
C ILE A 91 7.59 8.56 10.48
N ALA A 92 8.38 8.14 11.45
CA ALA A 92 7.96 7.39 12.63
C ALA A 92 8.43 8.09 13.92
N ILE A 93 7.77 7.82 15.04
CA ILE A 93 8.30 8.19 16.36
C ILE A 93 9.55 7.36 16.66
N THR A 94 10.42 7.86 17.52
CA THR A 94 11.59 7.13 17.99
C THR A 94 11.21 5.75 18.54
N GLY A 95 11.81 4.69 17.98
CA GLY A 95 11.50 3.29 18.32
C GLY A 95 10.14 2.80 17.84
N GLY A 96 9.40 3.59 17.04
CA GLY A 96 8.09 3.26 16.52
C GLY A 96 8.12 2.29 15.33
N HIS A 97 6.93 1.93 14.85
CA HIS A 97 6.79 1.08 13.67
C HIS A 97 7.50 1.71 12.46
N MET A 98 8.25 0.91 11.71
CA MET A 98 9.03 1.34 10.54
C MET A 98 10.14 2.37 10.82
N GLY A 99 10.47 2.71 12.08
CA GLY A 99 11.56 3.62 12.44
C GLY A 99 12.91 3.17 11.89
N TYR A 100 13.10 1.86 11.73
CA TYR A 100 14.29 1.25 11.12
C TYR A 100 14.56 1.66 9.66
N PHE A 101 13.64 2.35 8.99
CA PHE A 101 13.90 2.93 7.67
C PHE A 101 14.71 4.23 7.73
N GLY A 102 14.84 4.85 8.91
CA GLY A 102 15.78 5.94 9.16
C GLY A 102 15.19 7.35 9.07
N SER A 103 13.90 7.51 9.37
CA SER A 103 13.25 8.82 9.55
C SER A 103 12.44 8.84 10.85
N GLU A 104 13.15 8.87 11.98
CA GLU A 104 12.55 9.04 13.30
C GLU A 104 12.53 10.52 13.68
N ALA A 105 11.37 11.02 14.13
CA ALA A 105 11.20 12.40 14.55
C ALA A 105 10.06 12.52 15.58
N ASP A 106 10.28 13.26 16.67
CA ASP A 106 9.36 13.49 17.77
C ASP A 106 9.20 14.99 18.00
N GLY A 107 7.97 15.42 18.21
CA GLY A 107 7.60 16.83 18.41
C GLY A 107 7.51 17.63 17.12
N GLU A 108 6.71 18.71 17.14
CA GLU A 108 6.34 19.52 15.95
C GLU A 108 7.55 20.05 15.17
N ALA A 109 8.59 20.51 15.84
CA ALA A 109 9.77 21.09 15.19
C ALA A 109 10.56 20.01 14.43
N ALA A 110 10.75 18.84 15.03
CA ALA A 110 11.51 17.75 14.43
C ALA A 110 10.76 17.12 13.25
N VAL A 111 9.45 16.89 13.36
CA VAL A 111 8.68 16.34 12.24
C VAL A 111 8.63 17.29 11.04
N ARG A 112 8.53 18.63 11.25
CA ARG A 112 8.65 19.62 10.18
C ARG A 112 10.03 19.57 9.50
N ALA A 113 11.09 19.46 10.30
CA ALA A 113 12.45 19.38 9.77
C ALA A 113 12.64 18.10 8.92
N GLU A 114 12.09 16.97 9.36
CA GLU A 114 12.18 15.70 8.62
C GLU A 114 11.35 15.74 7.34
N VAL A 115 10.15 16.36 7.33
CA VAL A 115 9.39 16.61 6.08
C VAL A 115 10.24 17.39 5.08
N ARG A 116 10.87 18.50 5.47
CA ARG A 116 11.74 19.31 4.60
C ARG A 116 12.93 18.52 4.08
N LYS A 117 13.54 17.70 4.93
CA LYS A 117 14.66 16.83 4.56
C LYS A 117 14.28 15.82 3.48
N LEU A 118 13.17 15.10 3.66
CA LEU A 118 12.65 14.15 2.68
C LEU A 118 12.32 14.84 1.34
N LEU A 119 11.68 16.00 1.39
CA LEU A 119 11.40 16.79 0.19
C LEU A 119 12.67 17.28 -0.52
N LYS A 120 13.68 17.72 0.23
CA LYS A 120 15.01 18.08 -0.31
C LYS A 120 15.69 16.87 -0.96
N GLU A 121 15.48 15.66 -0.44
CA GLU A 121 16.00 14.42 -1.00
C GLU A 121 15.20 13.97 -2.24
N GLY A 122 14.05 14.59 -2.51
CA GLY A 122 13.23 14.35 -3.69
C GLY A 122 12.02 13.44 -3.45
N ALA A 123 11.50 13.34 -2.24
CA ALA A 123 10.24 12.66 -1.98
C ALA A 123 9.08 13.36 -2.71
N ASP A 124 8.16 12.57 -3.27
CA ASP A 124 7.00 13.06 -4.02
C ASP A 124 5.81 13.31 -3.10
N TYR A 125 5.75 12.65 -1.95
CA TYR A 125 4.73 12.79 -0.92
C TYR A 125 5.32 12.42 0.44
N ILE A 126 4.55 12.63 1.52
CA ILE A 126 4.99 12.30 2.88
C ILE A 126 4.18 11.11 3.40
N LYS A 127 4.89 10.05 3.81
CA LYS A 127 4.32 8.90 4.52
C LYS A 127 4.55 9.04 6.01
N ILE A 128 3.47 8.88 6.77
CA ILE A 128 3.45 9.00 8.24
C ILE A 128 3.10 7.64 8.84
N VAL A 129 3.73 7.27 9.93
CA VAL A 129 3.39 6.08 10.72
C VAL A 129 2.60 6.54 11.95
N ALA A 130 1.28 6.69 11.78
CA ALA A 130 0.42 7.29 12.80
C ALA A 130 0.00 6.32 13.92
N SER A 131 0.28 5.04 13.79
CA SER A 131 0.10 4.03 14.85
C SER A 131 1.25 3.04 14.87
N GLY A 132 1.33 2.22 15.90
CA GLY A 132 2.20 1.05 15.89
C GLY A 132 1.81 0.04 14.81
N GLY A 133 2.56 -1.02 14.67
CA GLY A 133 2.38 -2.07 13.67
C GLY A 133 3.16 -3.34 14.04
N SER A 134 3.73 -4.03 13.05
CA SER A 134 4.45 -5.29 13.24
C SER A 134 5.87 -5.16 13.83
N THR A 135 6.39 -3.95 14.04
CA THR A 135 7.67 -3.73 14.73
C THR A 135 7.54 -4.09 16.20
N ARG A 136 8.49 -4.85 16.75
CA ARG A 136 8.41 -5.43 18.12
C ARG A 136 8.25 -4.39 19.22
N THR A 137 8.80 -3.19 19.04
CA THR A 137 8.78 -2.10 20.02
C THR A 137 7.53 -1.24 19.94
N SER A 138 6.60 -1.54 19.02
CA SER A 138 5.41 -0.73 18.76
C SER A 138 4.11 -1.46 19.09
N ASP A 139 3.09 -0.70 19.51
CA ASP A 139 1.74 -1.20 19.79
C ASP A 139 0.77 -0.80 18.68
N PRO A 140 0.24 -1.74 17.88
CA PRO A 140 -0.67 -1.45 16.77
C PRO A 140 -2.02 -0.84 17.21
N ASN A 141 -2.34 -0.91 18.50
CA ASN A 141 -3.61 -0.42 19.06
C ASN A 141 -3.52 1.03 19.56
N ARG A 142 -2.36 1.67 19.45
CA ARG A 142 -2.11 3.03 19.93
C ARG A 142 -1.69 3.97 18.82
N ALA A 143 -2.17 5.22 18.89
CA ALA A 143 -1.65 6.31 18.07
C ALA A 143 -0.21 6.64 18.46
N SER A 144 0.64 6.85 17.45
CA SER A 144 2.05 7.21 17.61
C SER A 144 2.23 8.73 17.80
N TYR A 145 1.41 9.53 17.13
CA TYR A 145 1.52 10.99 17.10
C TYR A 145 0.29 11.68 17.67
N THR A 146 0.50 12.83 18.28
CA THR A 146 -0.56 13.77 18.63
C THR A 146 -1.12 14.46 17.38
N VAL A 147 -2.28 15.08 17.50
CA VAL A 147 -2.87 15.89 16.40
C VAL A 147 -1.94 17.05 16.01
N ALA A 148 -1.28 17.70 16.98
CA ALA A 148 -0.37 18.82 16.72
C ALA A 148 0.84 18.40 15.87
N GLU A 149 1.45 17.26 16.16
CA GLU A 149 2.56 16.71 15.37
C GLU A 149 2.13 16.32 13.95
N LEU A 150 0.97 15.66 13.81
CA LEU A 150 0.41 15.30 12.51
C LEU A 150 0.08 16.57 11.69
N ALA A 151 -0.55 17.57 12.31
CA ALA A 151 -0.86 18.86 11.68
C ALA A 151 0.42 19.59 11.24
N ALA A 152 1.50 19.49 12.03
CA ALA A 152 2.79 20.04 11.65
C ALA A 152 3.34 19.37 10.37
N MET A 153 3.18 18.04 10.21
CA MET A 153 3.61 17.31 9.00
C MET A 153 2.73 17.66 7.79
N THR A 154 1.40 17.65 7.95
CA THR A 154 0.47 17.93 6.86
C THR A 154 0.56 19.37 6.36
N ASP A 155 0.66 20.35 7.27
CA ASP A 155 0.88 21.76 6.95
C ASP A 155 2.19 21.96 6.15
N GLU A 156 3.29 21.37 6.62
CA GLU A 156 4.57 21.49 5.93
C GLU A 156 4.55 20.83 4.55
N ALA A 157 3.97 19.63 4.41
CA ALA A 157 3.81 18.96 3.13
C ALA A 157 2.95 19.78 2.17
N ARG A 158 1.84 20.34 2.64
CA ARG A 158 0.90 21.15 1.85
C ARG A 158 1.53 22.46 1.35
N ARG A 159 2.37 23.12 2.15
CA ARG A 159 3.15 24.30 1.72
C ARG A 159 4.03 24.01 0.51
N HIS A 160 4.46 22.75 0.35
CA HIS A 160 5.24 22.28 -0.78
C HIS A 160 4.39 21.60 -1.87
N GLY A 161 3.06 21.66 -1.79
CA GLY A 161 2.14 21.03 -2.74
C GLY A 161 2.22 19.51 -2.72
N ARG A 162 2.52 18.90 -1.57
CA ARG A 162 2.67 17.45 -1.42
C ARG A 162 1.54 16.84 -0.62
N LEU A 163 1.10 15.66 -1.05
CA LEU A 163 0.10 14.86 -0.35
C LEU A 163 0.73 14.12 0.84
N THR A 164 -0.15 13.71 1.74
CA THR A 164 0.21 12.92 2.92
C THR A 164 -0.55 11.60 2.94
N ALA A 165 0.09 10.54 3.46
CA ALA A 165 -0.57 9.26 3.69
C ALA A 165 -0.12 8.67 5.02
N ALA A 166 -1.04 8.15 5.81
CA ALA A 166 -0.76 7.64 7.15
C ALA A 166 -1.09 6.16 7.29
N HIS A 167 -0.19 5.40 7.93
CA HIS A 167 -0.46 4.06 8.44
C HIS A 167 -1.30 4.18 9.70
N CYS A 168 -2.48 3.56 9.73
CA CYS A 168 -3.44 3.65 10.84
C CYS A 168 -4.06 2.29 11.14
N THR A 169 -3.72 1.73 12.29
CA THR A 169 -4.27 0.45 12.79
C THR A 169 -5.09 0.61 14.07
N SER A 170 -5.21 1.83 14.61
CA SER A 170 -6.05 2.14 15.77
C SER A 170 -7.09 3.21 15.47
N ALA A 171 -8.24 3.14 16.14
CA ALA A 171 -9.30 4.16 16.03
C ALA A 171 -8.79 5.56 16.35
N GLN A 172 -7.95 5.68 17.38
CA GLN A 172 -7.34 6.95 17.77
C GLN A 172 -6.42 7.51 16.68
N SER A 173 -5.62 6.67 16.00
CA SER A 173 -4.75 7.15 14.91
C SER A 173 -5.55 7.65 13.71
N VAL A 174 -6.65 6.98 13.35
CA VAL A 174 -7.57 7.46 12.30
C VAL A 174 -8.18 8.80 12.69
N GLN A 175 -8.65 8.94 13.94
CA GLN A 175 -9.20 10.19 14.44
C GLN A 175 -8.18 11.33 14.37
N ASN A 176 -6.98 11.12 14.91
CA ASN A 176 -5.91 12.14 14.91
C ASN A 176 -5.52 12.55 13.48
N CYS A 177 -5.46 11.60 12.54
CA CYS A 177 -5.18 11.89 11.14
C CYS A 177 -6.28 12.71 10.46
N LEU A 178 -7.56 12.46 10.78
CA LEU A 178 -8.68 13.26 10.31
C LEU A 178 -8.66 14.68 10.90
N ASP A 179 -8.29 14.83 12.18
CA ASP A 179 -8.17 16.13 12.86
C ASP A 179 -6.99 16.94 12.28
N ALA A 180 -6.00 16.27 11.70
CA ALA A 180 -4.81 16.86 11.08
C ALA A 180 -4.87 16.93 9.54
N ASP A 181 -6.03 16.71 8.91
CA ASP A 181 -6.24 16.77 7.46
C ASP A 181 -5.26 15.90 6.65
N VAL A 182 -5.00 14.67 7.06
CA VAL A 182 -4.22 13.69 6.28
C VAL A 182 -5.02 13.25 5.05
N ASP A 183 -4.40 13.25 3.86
CA ASP A 183 -5.10 13.02 2.59
C ASP A 183 -5.49 11.55 2.38
N MET A 184 -4.73 10.59 2.95
CA MET A 184 -5.00 9.16 2.82
C MET A 184 -4.73 8.38 4.09
N ILE A 185 -5.67 7.49 4.43
CA ILE A 185 -5.57 6.54 5.54
C ILE A 185 -5.30 5.15 4.98
N ILE A 186 -4.15 4.57 5.34
CA ILE A 186 -3.76 3.22 4.94
C ILE A 186 -4.16 2.25 6.05
N HIS A 187 -4.66 1.07 5.69
CA HIS A 187 -5.30 0.05 6.49
C HIS A 187 -6.65 0.49 7.08
N CYS A 188 -6.72 1.64 7.72
CA CYS A 188 -7.93 2.20 8.32
C CYS A 188 -8.62 1.21 9.29
N ILE A 189 -7.83 0.67 10.22
CA ILE A 189 -8.32 -0.31 11.21
C ILE A 189 -8.72 0.43 12.49
N PHE A 190 -9.84 0.01 13.09
CA PHE A 190 -10.42 0.63 14.28
C PHE A 190 -10.17 -0.21 15.53
N ASN A 191 -8.89 -0.58 15.78
CA ASN A 191 -8.55 -1.22 17.04
C ASN A 191 -8.62 -0.20 18.19
N GLU A 192 -9.20 -0.62 19.31
CA GLU A 192 -9.18 0.13 20.56
C GLU A 192 -7.91 -0.23 21.38
N PRO A 193 -7.56 0.58 22.39
CA PRO A 193 -6.32 0.35 23.18
C PRO A 193 -6.26 -1.00 23.90
N ASP A 194 -7.40 -1.65 24.14
CA ASP A 194 -7.51 -2.99 24.74
C ASP A 194 -7.34 -4.13 23.70
N GLY A 195 -7.05 -3.78 22.44
CA GLY A 195 -6.87 -4.72 21.34
C GLY A 195 -8.18 -5.18 20.69
N THR A 196 -9.34 -4.74 21.18
CA THR A 196 -10.62 -5.09 20.56
C THR A 196 -10.83 -4.28 19.27
N TYR A 197 -11.37 -4.91 18.24
CA TYR A 197 -11.83 -4.19 17.06
C TYR A 197 -13.25 -3.68 17.28
N ARG A 198 -13.46 -2.38 17.03
CA ARG A 198 -14.79 -1.78 17.11
C ARG A 198 -15.04 -0.88 15.90
N TYR A 199 -16.03 -1.25 15.07
CA TYR A 199 -16.42 -0.40 13.95
C TYR A 199 -16.87 0.99 14.46
N ARG A 200 -16.41 2.06 13.81
CA ARG A 200 -16.59 3.45 14.24
C ARG A 200 -17.38 4.25 13.17
N PRO A 201 -18.75 4.20 13.21
CA PRO A 201 -19.56 4.96 12.26
C PRO A 201 -19.25 6.45 12.24
N ASP A 202 -18.97 7.04 13.40
CA ASP A 202 -18.59 8.43 13.56
C ASP A 202 -17.34 8.81 12.78
N LEU A 203 -16.31 7.97 12.79
CA LEU A 203 -15.09 8.16 12.00
C LEU A 203 -15.32 7.91 10.51
N VAL A 204 -16.17 6.96 10.16
CA VAL A 204 -16.53 6.65 8.77
C VAL A 204 -17.29 7.84 8.14
N ASP A 205 -18.24 8.42 8.84
CA ASP A 205 -18.94 9.64 8.39
C ASP A 205 -17.97 10.80 8.17
N ARG A 206 -16.96 10.93 9.05
CA ARG A 206 -15.92 11.93 8.90
C ARG A 206 -15.00 11.69 7.72
N LEU A 207 -14.60 10.42 7.47
CA LEU A 207 -13.82 10.01 6.30
C LEU A 207 -14.54 10.37 4.99
N ALA A 208 -15.82 10.04 4.90
CA ALA A 208 -16.66 10.37 3.74
C ALA A 208 -16.79 11.89 3.52
N LYS A 209 -17.06 12.65 4.59
CA LYS A 209 -17.18 14.12 4.57
C LYS A 209 -15.87 14.81 4.20
N ALA A 210 -14.75 14.36 4.75
CA ALA A 210 -13.42 14.88 4.45
C ALA A 210 -12.93 14.49 3.05
N LYS A 211 -13.60 13.53 2.38
CA LYS A 211 -13.17 12.93 1.11
C LYS A 211 -11.76 12.36 1.17
N ALA A 212 -11.31 11.93 2.37
CA ALA A 212 -10.05 11.26 2.54
C ALA A 212 -10.06 9.91 1.80
N TRP A 213 -8.93 9.56 1.21
CA TRP A 213 -8.79 8.24 0.59
C TRP A 213 -8.54 7.17 1.66
N VAL A 214 -9.13 5.99 1.46
CA VAL A 214 -8.84 4.80 2.26
C VAL A 214 -8.23 3.73 1.37
N ASN A 215 -7.07 3.22 1.78
CA ASN A 215 -6.40 2.06 1.19
C ASN A 215 -6.43 0.90 2.20
N PRO A 216 -7.37 -0.06 2.10
CA PRO A 216 -7.61 -1.04 3.16
C PRO A 216 -6.58 -2.17 3.23
N THR A 217 -5.85 -2.48 2.15
CA THR A 217 -4.81 -3.53 2.11
C THR A 217 -5.28 -4.89 2.67
N LEU A 218 -6.41 -5.39 2.16
CA LEU A 218 -7.05 -6.61 2.69
C LEU A 218 -6.28 -7.89 2.33
N TYR A 219 -5.75 -7.95 1.10
CA TYR A 219 -5.16 -9.19 0.60
C TYR A 219 -3.87 -9.58 1.33
N VAL A 220 -3.12 -8.64 1.88
CA VAL A 220 -1.90 -8.96 2.65
C VAL A 220 -2.20 -9.90 3.82
N GLN A 221 -3.36 -9.75 4.47
CA GLN A 221 -3.79 -10.65 5.54
C GLN A 221 -4.28 -11.99 5.00
N ARG A 222 -5.09 -11.98 3.92
CA ARG A 222 -5.54 -13.21 3.26
C ARG A 222 -4.36 -14.06 2.82
N ALA A 223 -3.39 -13.47 2.11
CA ALA A 223 -2.19 -14.15 1.67
C ALA A 223 -1.40 -14.75 2.85
N GLY A 224 -1.31 -14.02 3.96
CA GLY A 224 -0.67 -14.52 5.18
C GLY A 224 -1.36 -15.77 5.74
N ILE A 225 -2.68 -15.76 5.83
CA ILE A 225 -3.46 -16.88 6.36
C ILE A 225 -3.36 -18.11 5.45
N GLU A 226 -3.65 -17.92 4.15
CA GLU A 226 -3.75 -19.02 3.17
C GLU A 226 -2.38 -19.67 2.94
N ARG A 227 -1.35 -18.87 2.68
CA ARG A 227 0.00 -19.39 2.36
C ARG A 227 0.70 -19.99 3.58
N ARG A 228 0.48 -19.44 4.76
CA ARG A 228 0.99 -20.04 5.99
C ARG A 228 0.35 -21.40 6.22
N ARG A 229 -0.98 -21.53 6.02
CA ARG A 229 -1.70 -22.81 6.10
C ARG A 229 -1.10 -23.82 5.13
N GLU A 230 -1.01 -23.47 3.83
CA GLU A 230 -0.46 -24.34 2.79
C GLU A 230 1.00 -24.75 3.06
N ALA A 231 1.83 -23.82 3.53
CA ALA A 231 3.22 -24.10 3.85
C ALA A 231 3.35 -25.09 5.00
N CYS A 232 2.56 -24.92 6.05
CA CYS A 232 2.55 -25.81 7.20
C CYS A 232 1.97 -27.20 6.85
N GLU A 233 0.93 -27.27 6.01
CA GLU A 233 0.38 -28.52 5.48
C GLU A 233 1.44 -29.31 4.72
N ARG A 234 2.14 -28.67 3.76
CA ARG A 234 3.20 -29.33 2.97
C ARG A 234 4.37 -29.83 3.82
N GLN A 235 4.61 -29.22 4.97
CA GLN A 235 5.71 -29.58 5.89
C GLN A 235 5.25 -30.53 7.00
N GLY A 236 3.96 -30.89 7.09
CA GLY A 236 3.41 -31.69 8.18
C GLY A 236 3.41 -30.97 9.52
N LEU A 237 3.42 -29.64 9.51
CA LEU A 237 3.49 -28.78 10.70
C LEU A 237 2.12 -28.17 11.09
N LEU A 238 1.04 -28.54 10.42
CA LEU A 238 -0.30 -28.01 10.69
C LEU A 238 -0.90 -28.67 11.96
N THR A 239 -0.62 -28.05 13.10
CA THR A 239 -1.17 -28.50 14.39
C THR A 239 -2.61 -27.99 14.62
N PRO A 240 -3.41 -28.63 15.49
CA PRO A 240 -4.75 -28.12 15.86
C PRO A 240 -4.73 -26.69 16.44
N ALA A 241 -3.68 -26.34 17.19
CA ALA A 241 -3.51 -24.99 17.72
C ALA A 241 -3.30 -23.97 16.59
N LEU A 242 -2.47 -24.29 15.61
CA LEU A 242 -2.23 -23.43 14.44
C LEU A 242 -3.51 -23.29 13.59
N VAL A 243 -4.26 -24.35 13.39
CA VAL A 243 -5.58 -24.28 12.70
C VAL A 243 -6.49 -23.30 13.41
N THR A 244 -6.61 -23.42 14.75
CA THR A 244 -7.44 -22.50 15.56
C THR A 244 -6.99 -21.04 15.41
N GLU A 245 -5.67 -20.78 15.42
CA GLU A 245 -5.08 -19.45 15.21
C GLU A 245 -5.44 -18.89 13.81
N LEU A 246 -5.23 -19.69 12.76
CA LEU A 246 -5.52 -19.28 11.38
C LEU A 246 -7.01 -19.03 11.14
N ASP A 247 -7.89 -19.84 11.75
CA ASP A 247 -9.34 -19.65 11.68
C ASP A 247 -9.78 -18.39 12.44
N ALA A 248 -9.15 -18.06 13.56
CA ALA A 248 -9.37 -16.80 14.25
C ALA A 248 -8.92 -15.59 13.40
N ALA A 249 -7.75 -15.69 12.77
CA ALA A 249 -7.25 -14.67 11.84
C ALA A 249 -8.19 -14.48 10.64
N ARG A 250 -8.78 -15.57 10.11
CA ARG A 250 -9.76 -15.51 9.03
C ARG A 250 -11.02 -14.75 9.46
N ARG A 251 -11.58 -15.09 10.63
CA ARG A 251 -12.74 -14.34 11.16
C ARG A 251 -12.43 -12.86 11.37
N ALA A 252 -11.23 -12.52 11.83
CA ALA A 252 -10.81 -11.11 11.97
C ALA A 252 -10.72 -10.39 10.60
N LEU A 253 -10.28 -11.10 9.57
CA LEU A 253 -10.29 -10.57 8.20
C LEU A 253 -11.72 -10.35 7.68
N ASP A 254 -12.63 -11.30 7.91
CA ASP A 254 -14.04 -11.18 7.49
C ASP A 254 -14.72 -9.93 8.11
N VAL A 255 -14.39 -9.62 9.37
CA VAL A 255 -14.84 -8.36 10.04
C VAL A 255 -14.29 -7.12 9.33
N LYS A 256 -13.03 -7.15 8.88
CA LYS A 256 -12.44 -6.01 8.14
C LYS A 256 -13.03 -5.86 6.74
N VAL A 257 -13.30 -6.96 6.06
CA VAL A 257 -13.99 -6.97 4.76
C VAL A 257 -15.38 -6.34 4.89
N ASP A 258 -16.17 -6.73 5.93
CA ASP A 258 -17.44 -6.08 6.21
C ASP A 258 -17.30 -4.58 6.54
N ALA A 259 -16.28 -4.19 7.28
CA ALA A 259 -16.01 -2.78 7.56
C ALA A 259 -15.72 -1.98 6.27
N VAL A 260 -14.95 -2.54 5.34
CA VAL A 260 -14.68 -1.92 4.03
C VAL A 260 -15.96 -1.78 3.22
N ARG A 261 -16.83 -2.80 3.20
CA ARG A 261 -18.16 -2.73 2.57
C ARG A 261 -18.96 -1.57 3.14
N ARG A 262 -19.10 -1.49 4.46
CA ARG A 262 -19.84 -0.42 5.14
C ARG A 262 -19.24 0.97 4.92
N MET A 263 -17.92 1.09 4.87
CA MET A 263 -17.24 2.36 4.52
C MET A 263 -17.55 2.77 3.08
N SER A 264 -17.54 1.83 2.15
CA SER A 264 -17.88 2.08 0.73
C SER A 264 -19.35 2.52 0.59
N GLU A 265 -20.27 1.84 1.26
CA GLU A 265 -21.70 2.20 1.29
C GLU A 265 -21.94 3.60 1.89
N ALA A 266 -21.12 4.01 2.84
CA ALA A 266 -21.15 5.36 3.42
C ALA A 266 -20.49 6.44 2.53
N GLY A 267 -19.99 6.08 1.35
CA GLY A 267 -19.37 7.00 0.39
C GLY A 267 -17.90 7.35 0.65
N VAL A 268 -17.20 6.57 1.47
CA VAL A 268 -15.75 6.72 1.65
C VAL A 268 -15.02 6.38 0.35
N ARG A 269 -14.08 7.21 -0.07
CA ARG A 269 -13.29 7.03 -1.29
C ARG A 269 -12.28 5.89 -1.11
N MET A 270 -12.44 4.81 -1.86
CA MET A 270 -11.57 3.65 -1.80
C MET A 270 -10.50 3.67 -2.87
N THR A 271 -9.29 3.21 -2.53
CA THR A 271 -8.21 2.94 -3.47
C THR A 271 -7.59 1.57 -3.19
N ALA A 272 -7.26 0.82 -4.23
CA ALA A 272 -6.53 -0.41 -4.08
C ALA A 272 -5.03 -0.15 -3.91
N GLY A 273 -4.41 -0.81 -2.94
CA GLY A 273 -2.97 -0.81 -2.74
C GLY A 273 -2.55 -2.07 -1.99
N SER A 274 -1.49 -2.71 -2.45
CA SER A 274 -1.18 -4.08 -2.07
C SER A 274 -0.49 -4.23 -0.71
N ASP A 275 0.29 -3.24 -0.29
CA ASP A 275 1.25 -3.39 0.82
C ASP A 275 2.26 -4.55 0.59
N SER A 276 2.45 -4.97 -0.68
CA SER A 276 3.46 -5.98 -1.02
C SER A 276 4.86 -5.34 -1.14
N PRO A 277 5.93 -6.07 -0.86
CA PRO A 277 6.01 -7.49 -0.50
C PRO A 277 5.97 -7.76 1.01
N TRP A 278 5.01 -7.20 1.72
CA TRP A 278 4.89 -7.43 3.16
C TRP A 278 4.31 -8.82 3.47
N GLY A 279 4.88 -9.49 4.49
CA GLY A 279 4.43 -10.83 4.86
C GLY A 279 4.58 -11.85 3.72
N TRP A 280 3.49 -12.52 3.40
CA TRP A 280 3.38 -13.55 2.36
C TRP A 280 2.90 -13.01 1.01
N TYR A 281 2.67 -11.70 0.89
CA TYR A 281 2.14 -11.09 -0.31
C TYR A 281 3.25 -10.80 -1.32
N ALA A 282 3.31 -11.59 -2.39
CA ALA A 282 4.36 -11.46 -3.40
C ALA A 282 4.14 -10.23 -4.31
N PRO A 283 5.23 -9.59 -4.80
CA PRO A 283 5.12 -8.60 -5.87
C PRO A 283 4.46 -9.22 -7.11
N GLY A 284 3.63 -8.43 -7.80
CA GLY A 284 2.94 -8.88 -9.01
C GLY A 284 1.52 -9.41 -8.78
N GLU A 285 1.10 -9.59 -7.56
CA GLU A 285 -0.23 -10.11 -7.19
C GLU A 285 -1.26 -9.02 -6.87
N PHE A 286 -0.99 -7.79 -7.24
CA PHE A 286 -1.84 -6.63 -6.95
C PHE A 286 -3.31 -6.81 -7.31
N VAL A 287 -3.60 -7.56 -8.36
CA VAL A 287 -4.98 -7.84 -8.81
C VAL A 287 -5.85 -8.52 -7.74
N HIS A 288 -5.24 -9.23 -6.79
CA HIS A 288 -5.96 -9.84 -5.67
C HIS A 288 -6.53 -8.79 -4.71
N GLU A 289 -5.86 -7.64 -4.52
CA GLU A 289 -6.45 -6.55 -3.73
C GLU A 289 -7.67 -5.94 -4.42
N ILE A 290 -7.64 -5.79 -5.75
CA ILE A 290 -8.81 -5.37 -6.53
C ILE A 290 -9.97 -6.37 -6.35
N HIS A 291 -9.66 -7.67 -6.40
CA HIS A 291 -10.65 -8.73 -6.16
C HIS A 291 -11.23 -8.66 -4.73
N MET A 292 -10.38 -8.44 -3.71
CA MET A 292 -10.83 -8.26 -2.34
C MET A 292 -11.80 -7.09 -2.16
N LEU A 293 -11.58 -5.98 -2.88
CA LEU A 293 -12.52 -4.86 -2.87
C LEU A 293 -13.88 -5.24 -3.48
N ALA A 294 -13.88 -6.05 -4.53
CA ALA A 294 -15.12 -6.58 -5.11
C ALA A 294 -15.83 -7.53 -4.14
N GLU A 295 -15.10 -8.43 -3.45
CA GLU A 295 -15.66 -9.25 -2.37
C GLU A 295 -16.21 -8.40 -1.20
N ALA A 296 -15.60 -7.26 -0.93
CA ALA A 296 -16.08 -6.27 0.04
C ALA A 296 -17.30 -5.47 -0.47
N GLY A 297 -17.89 -5.83 -1.62
CA GLY A 297 -19.16 -5.28 -2.11
C GLY A 297 -19.05 -4.13 -3.12
N LEU A 298 -17.85 -3.72 -3.55
CA LEU A 298 -17.72 -2.82 -4.67
C LEU A 298 -18.15 -3.54 -5.97
N THR A 299 -18.79 -2.83 -6.89
CA THR A 299 -18.99 -3.40 -8.23
C THR A 299 -17.63 -3.70 -8.88
N TYR A 300 -17.58 -4.64 -9.81
CA TYR A 300 -16.32 -4.93 -10.52
C TYR A 300 -15.75 -3.67 -11.21
N ALA A 301 -16.61 -2.82 -11.74
CA ALA A 301 -16.21 -1.55 -12.34
C ALA A 301 -15.57 -0.61 -11.30
N ASP A 302 -16.18 -0.46 -10.12
CA ASP A 302 -15.67 0.41 -9.06
C ASP A 302 -14.36 -0.13 -8.46
N ALA A 303 -14.25 -1.45 -8.28
CA ALA A 303 -13.03 -2.11 -7.82
C ALA A 303 -11.87 -1.89 -8.83
N ILE A 304 -12.15 -1.96 -10.14
CA ILE A 304 -11.19 -1.63 -11.19
C ILE A 304 -10.82 -0.15 -11.13
N VAL A 305 -11.80 0.75 -10.95
CA VAL A 305 -11.54 2.19 -10.79
C VAL A 305 -10.67 2.45 -9.56
N ALA A 306 -10.92 1.77 -8.44
CA ALA A 306 -10.08 1.87 -7.24
C ALA A 306 -8.62 1.47 -7.48
N GLY A 307 -8.35 0.52 -8.40
CA GLY A 307 -7.00 0.11 -8.80
C GLY A 307 -6.42 0.89 -9.99
N THR A 308 -7.14 1.84 -10.59
CA THR A 308 -6.73 2.57 -11.79
C THR A 308 -6.89 4.08 -11.64
N ALA A 309 -8.02 4.63 -12.06
CA ALA A 309 -8.27 6.07 -12.06
C ALA A 309 -8.31 6.64 -10.64
N GLY A 310 -9.03 5.99 -9.73
CA GLY A 310 -9.10 6.40 -8.33
C GLY A 310 -7.74 6.32 -7.66
N ALA A 311 -7.00 5.25 -7.93
CA ALA A 311 -5.65 5.11 -7.42
C ALA A 311 -4.72 6.22 -7.96
N ALA A 312 -4.78 6.54 -9.26
CA ALA A 312 -3.98 7.63 -9.83
C ALA A 312 -4.34 9.01 -9.23
N GLU A 313 -5.62 9.27 -8.97
CA GLU A 313 -6.06 10.48 -8.28
C GLU A 313 -5.51 10.53 -6.86
N SER A 314 -5.61 9.42 -6.11
CA SER A 314 -5.22 9.33 -4.71
C SER A 314 -3.73 9.59 -4.45
N ILE A 315 -2.90 9.45 -5.49
CA ILE A 315 -1.45 9.69 -5.42
C ILE A 315 -1.00 10.93 -6.21
N GLY A 316 -1.95 11.74 -6.66
CA GLY A 316 -1.67 13.03 -7.32
C GLY A 316 -1.24 12.96 -8.78
N VAL A 317 -1.36 11.79 -9.45
CA VAL A 317 -0.98 11.63 -10.87
C VAL A 317 -2.19 11.47 -11.80
N GLY A 318 -3.39 11.65 -11.31
CA GLY A 318 -4.64 11.44 -12.03
C GLY A 318 -4.81 12.31 -13.29
N ALA A 319 -4.11 13.44 -13.38
CA ALA A 319 -4.13 14.28 -14.58
C ALA A 319 -3.45 13.60 -15.78
N GLY A 320 -2.42 12.77 -15.53
CA GLY A 320 -1.64 12.11 -16.59
C GLY A 320 -1.90 10.62 -16.77
N ALA A 321 -2.35 9.93 -15.71
CA ALA A 321 -2.45 8.46 -15.66
C ALA A 321 -3.81 7.98 -15.16
N GLY A 322 -4.05 6.66 -15.20
CA GLY A 322 -5.23 6.01 -14.65
C GLY A 322 -6.43 5.90 -15.59
N ARG A 323 -6.41 6.61 -16.72
CA ARG A 323 -7.46 6.56 -17.75
C ARG A 323 -6.83 6.64 -19.14
N LEU A 324 -7.41 5.92 -20.14
CA LEU A 324 -7.12 6.18 -21.55
C LEU A 324 -8.00 7.34 -22.02
N ALA A 325 -7.34 8.45 -22.31
CA ALA A 325 -7.98 9.61 -22.92
C ALA A 325 -6.93 10.40 -23.74
N PRO A 326 -7.34 11.19 -24.73
CA PRO A 326 -6.43 12.07 -25.45
C PRO A 326 -5.60 12.96 -24.51
N GLY A 327 -4.31 13.07 -24.79
CA GLY A 327 -3.38 13.87 -23.98
C GLY A 327 -2.86 13.21 -22.67
N ARG A 328 -3.29 11.97 -22.37
CA ARG A 328 -2.81 11.19 -21.21
C ARG A 328 -1.79 10.14 -21.60
N LEU A 329 -1.09 9.60 -20.62
CA LEU A 329 -0.17 8.48 -20.81
C LEU A 329 -0.94 7.26 -21.36
N ALA A 330 -0.43 6.66 -22.43
CA ALA A 330 -0.98 5.46 -23.01
C ALA A 330 -0.51 4.21 -22.25
N ASP A 331 -0.97 4.08 -21.02
CA ASP A 331 -0.77 2.88 -20.20
C ASP A 331 -1.96 1.95 -20.41
N ALA A 332 -1.74 0.74 -20.86
CA ALA A 332 -2.80 -0.22 -21.13
C ALA A 332 -2.42 -1.63 -20.67
N LEU A 333 -3.40 -2.33 -20.12
CA LEU A 333 -3.34 -3.74 -19.78
C LEU A 333 -4.29 -4.50 -20.70
N ILE A 334 -3.77 -5.48 -21.43
CA ILE A 334 -4.56 -6.40 -22.23
C ILE A 334 -4.75 -7.68 -21.42
N VAL A 335 -6.00 -8.05 -21.18
CA VAL A 335 -6.35 -9.27 -20.44
C VAL A 335 -7.23 -10.18 -21.26
N ARG A 336 -7.22 -11.46 -20.95
CA ARG A 336 -8.16 -12.42 -21.55
C ARG A 336 -9.48 -12.36 -20.79
N GLY A 337 -10.56 -12.08 -21.50
CA GLY A 337 -11.91 -11.97 -20.93
C GLY A 337 -12.31 -10.52 -20.62
N ASP A 338 -13.45 -10.38 -19.97
CA ASP A 338 -14.06 -9.09 -19.61
C ASP A 338 -14.10 -8.94 -18.07
N PRO A 339 -13.17 -8.16 -17.48
CA PRO A 339 -13.10 -8.03 -16.03
C PRO A 339 -14.24 -7.21 -15.41
N THR A 340 -15.09 -6.59 -16.21
CA THR A 340 -16.32 -5.93 -15.72
C THR A 340 -17.45 -6.94 -15.48
N LYS A 341 -17.33 -8.15 -16.04
CA LYS A 341 -18.27 -9.27 -15.86
C LYS A 341 -17.70 -10.34 -14.95
N GLU A 342 -16.38 -10.54 -15.01
CA GLU A 342 -15.66 -11.53 -14.21
C GLU A 342 -14.31 -10.92 -13.80
N ILE A 343 -14.19 -10.51 -12.54
CA ILE A 343 -13.02 -9.77 -12.04
C ILE A 343 -11.71 -10.57 -12.15
N THR A 344 -11.78 -11.89 -12.09
CA THR A 344 -10.64 -12.79 -12.23
C THR A 344 -10.00 -12.77 -13.62
N ALA A 345 -10.68 -12.22 -14.63
CA ALA A 345 -10.07 -11.94 -15.94
C ALA A 345 -8.81 -11.07 -15.82
N LEU A 346 -8.70 -10.26 -14.76
CA LEU A 346 -7.49 -9.46 -14.47
C LEU A 346 -6.23 -10.30 -14.22
N TRP A 347 -6.37 -11.58 -13.85
CA TRP A 347 -5.25 -12.49 -13.61
C TRP A 347 -4.62 -13.00 -14.91
N SER A 348 -5.36 -12.91 -16.02
CA SER A 348 -4.95 -13.42 -17.33
C SER A 348 -4.37 -12.31 -18.20
N VAL A 349 -3.24 -11.74 -17.78
CA VAL A 349 -2.55 -10.65 -18.49
C VAL A 349 -1.91 -11.18 -19.77
N LEU A 350 -2.31 -10.62 -20.92
CA LEU A 350 -1.75 -10.93 -22.24
C LEU A 350 -0.60 -9.96 -22.57
N ASP A 351 -0.86 -8.65 -22.48
CA ASP A 351 0.13 -7.62 -22.77
C ASP A 351 0.03 -6.45 -21.79
N VAL A 352 1.17 -5.79 -21.58
CA VAL A 352 1.30 -4.56 -20.81
C VAL A 352 1.90 -3.47 -21.70
N TYR A 353 1.31 -2.31 -21.71
CA TYR A 353 1.85 -1.11 -22.36
C TYR A 353 2.10 -0.02 -21.33
N GLN A 354 3.29 0.56 -21.37
CA GLN A 354 3.66 1.71 -20.54
C GLN A 354 4.06 2.88 -21.44
N ALA A 355 3.35 3.99 -21.36
CA ALA A 355 3.53 5.16 -22.21
C ALA A 355 3.53 4.80 -23.71
N GLY A 356 2.59 3.94 -24.14
CA GLY A 356 2.43 3.48 -25.53
C GLY A 356 3.44 2.43 -26.00
N ARG A 357 4.40 2.04 -25.16
CA ARG A 357 5.39 1.01 -25.51
C ARG A 357 5.02 -0.32 -24.86
N ARG A 358 5.02 -1.38 -25.66
CA ARG A 358 4.83 -2.73 -25.14
C ARG A 358 5.98 -3.09 -24.20
N VAL A 359 5.64 -3.60 -23.02
CA VAL A 359 6.60 -4.10 -22.06
C VAL A 359 7.02 -5.51 -22.48
N GLU A 360 8.32 -5.71 -22.69
CA GLU A 360 8.86 -7.03 -22.97
C GLU A 360 8.80 -7.87 -21.69
N ARG A 361 7.91 -8.83 -21.68
CA ARG A 361 7.74 -9.78 -20.59
C ARG A 361 8.49 -11.04 -21.03
N GLY A 362 9.75 -11.24 -20.57
CA GLY A 362 10.50 -12.46 -20.83
C GLY A 362 9.64 -13.68 -20.44
N VAL A 363 9.72 -14.75 -21.22
CA VAL A 363 9.13 -16.04 -20.89
C VAL A 363 9.73 -16.45 -19.54
N SER A 364 8.88 -16.49 -18.49
CA SER A 364 9.27 -16.96 -17.15
C SER A 364 9.40 -18.46 -17.14
#